data_babc0aac2a251408333c96473f50ecf9
#
_entry.id   babc0aac2a251408333c96473f50ecf9
#
_cell.length_a   1.000
_cell.length_b   1.000
_cell.length_c   1.000
_cell.angle_alpha   90.00
_cell.angle_beta   90.00
_cell.angle_gamma   90.00
#
_symmetry.space_group_name_H-M   'P 1'
#
loop_
_entity.id
_entity.type
_entity.pdbx_description
1 polymer ?
#
loop_
_entity_poly.entity_id
_entity_poly.type
_entity_poly.pdbx_seq_one_letter_code
_entity_poly.pdbx_strand_id
1 'polypeptide(L)'
;MLGGGLAYAYPENLRKDQPEDDDESEGRRVDLPMRAFAAGYYNHLLRMYKYLGVVFVSPKFIYSLSSSKSKRSSTSSPKKKDDGEEGAYFIHSSNNHILPPIRPAGVTGTKYFFEILYLLFWYFWFTLACFWIPPKITPPPKKGKAKGKKRRKPNTSDAEDAYDLYTNTTGSGETLRAYLARIKIPTYYTTRYFLPLMSSITTCTHAELLDFPASDIIGYARQTHRKPHYTLTRGVKAAEKRLADGLSVRYNHRVTKVETLRSGRVRVHFIADQGKENEREGVREYDRVIIATTPDVTGKIFSPLSLAMKAIPTTEVRTVVHRDHSRVGKTSAYLSGHERLQKRYIKTFDANKPIAFSNGSRSADGSCASVLTAMHMVTETDASGTTRTESIHEHPANVLVTTYALENSIAADKILHSVHFTRVLRTSASRDTVNSLFSYAKPANATACKEKEKGKDAVAVEGWKNGDGNVYVVGGWCWDGMVLLEGCVVSALRVAHELGVEAPWERAEEQEQETWF
;
A
#
# COMPACT_ATOMS: atom_id res chain seq x y z
N MET A 1 -2.13 13.89 -0.10
CA MET A 1 -2.50 13.27 1.18
C MET A 1 -1.44 12.24 1.49
N LEU A 2 -0.58 12.53 2.42
CA LEU A 2 0.11 11.48 3.15
C LEU A 2 -1.00 10.77 3.88
N GLY A 3 -1.57 9.74 3.25
CA GLY A 3 -2.83 9.14 3.65
C GLY A 3 -2.82 8.83 5.14
N GLY A 4 -3.68 9.50 5.84
CA GLY A 4 -3.91 9.50 7.26
C GLY A 4 -3.23 8.41 8.07
N GLY A 5 -1.95 8.55 8.33
CA GLY A 5 -1.29 7.80 9.38
C GLY A 5 -1.82 8.37 10.69
N LEU A 6 -2.91 7.81 11.22
CA LEU A 6 -3.28 8.08 12.59
C LEU A 6 -2.25 7.39 13.46
N ALA A 7 -1.58 8.15 14.31
CA ALA A 7 -0.73 7.61 15.36
C ALA A 7 -1.54 7.56 16.65
N TYR A 8 -1.64 6.39 17.26
CA TYR A 8 -2.26 6.23 18.56
C TYR A 8 -1.23 6.54 19.64
N ALA A 9 -1.53 7.53 20.51
CA ALA A 9 -0.71 7.83 21.67
C ALA A 9 -1.18 6.96 22.86
N TYR A 10 -0.25 6.27 23.52
CA TYR A 10 -0.56 5.48 24.70
C TYR A 10 -0.93 6.36 25.90
N PRO A 11 -1.91 5.95 26.73
CA PRO A 11 -2.18 6.60 28.01
C PRO A 11 -0.97 6.48 28.95
N GLU A 12 -0.68 7.51 29.71
CA GLU A 12 0.50 7.63 30.60
C GLU A 12 0.59 6.58 31.73
N ASN A 13 -0.53 5.95 32.10
CA ASN A 13 -0.59 4.99 33.22
C ASN A 13 0.06 3.63 32.96
N LEU A 14 0.77 3.45 31.84
CA LEU A 14 1.58 2.26 31.54
C LEU A 14 3.07 2.44 31.89
N ARG A 15 3.43 3.55 32.52
CA ARG A 15 4.79 3.78 33.04
C ARG A 15 5.01 3.01 34.34
N LYS A 16 5.85 2.01 34.29
CA LYS A 16 6.74 1.65 35.39
C LYS A 16 8.11 1.42 34.77
N ASP A 17 9.07 2.22 35.22
CA ASP A 17 10.51 2.02 35.09
C ASP A 17 11.24 2.50 33.82
N GLN A 18 11.10 3.78 33.38
CA GLN A 18 12.13 4.42 32.54
C GLN A 18 12.24 5.94 32.79
N PRO A 19 13.44 6.55 32.67
CA PRO A 19 13.69 7.97 32.96
C PRO A 19 13.12 8.92 31.89
N GLU A 20 12.86 10.14 32.33
CA GLU A 20 12.22 11.21 31.55
C GLU A 20 13.23 11.91 30.63
N ASP A 21 13.13 11.68 29.32
CA ASP A 21 13.69 12.57 28.30
C ASP A 21 12.54 13.21 27.51
N ASP A 22 12.58 14.53 27.35
CA ASP A 22 11.51 15.37 26.79
C ASP A 22 11.16 15.06 25.29
N ASP A 23 11.94 14.24 24.59
CA ASP A 23 11.68 13.76 23.22
C ASP A 23 10.92 12.42 23.18
N GLU A 24 10.58 11.86 24.34
CA GLU A 24 9.98 10.52 24.52
C GLU A 24 8.50 10.41 24.11
N SER A 25 7.79 11.51 23.90
CA SER A 25 6.38 11.44 23.47
C SER A 25 6.22 10.80 22.08
N GLU A 26 7.27 10.79 21.26
CA GLU A 26 7.27 10.17 19.92
C GLU A 26 7.42 8.64 19.96
N GLY A 27 8.07 8.05 20.98
CA GLY A 27 8.30 6.60 21.10
C GLY A 27 7.06 5.77 21.47
N ARG A 28 5.96 6.41 21.83
CA ARG A 28 4.73 5.75 22.31
C ARG A 28 3.61 5.66 21.28
N ARG A 29 3.88 5.97 20.05
CA ARG A 29 2.89 6.00 18.97
C ARG A 29 2.90 4.71 18.18
N VAL A 30 1.72 4.31 17.74
CA VAL A 30 1.50 3.19 16.81
C VAL A 30 0.95 3.75 15.51
N ASP A 31 1.62 3.46 14.41
CA ASP A 31 1.13 3.83 13.09
C ASP A 31 -0.10 3.00 12.70
N LEU A 32 -1.13 3.65 12.20
CA LEU A 32 -2.38 3.03 11.79
C LEU A 32 -2.72 3.34 10.32
N PRO A 33 -2.87 2.34 9.48
CA PRO A 33 -2.38 0.97 9.65
C PRO A 33 -0.85 0.92 9.65
N MET A 34 -0.26 -0.21 10.10
CA MET A 34 1.18 -0.38 10.09
C MET A 34 1.77 -0.09 8.70
N ARG A 35 2.86 0.70 8.66
CA ARG A 35 3.50 1.14 7.43
C ARG A 35 4.81 0.40 7.19
N ALA A 36 4.72 -0.71 6.47
CA ALA A 36 5.90 -1.35 5.88
C ALA A 36 5.89 -1.11 4.37
N PHE A 37 7.05 -0.93 3.78
CA PHE A 37 7.22 -0.74 2.34
C PHE A 37 8.44 -1.51 1.83
N ALA A 38 8.35 -2.04 0.61
CA ALA A 38 9.40 -2.86 0.02
C ALA A 38 10.27 -2.03 -0.94
N ALA A 39 11.58 -2.20 -0.86
CA ALA A 39 12.47 -1.66 -1.89
C ALA A 39 12.11 -2.20 -3.28
N GLY A 40 12.50 -1.46 -4.31
CA GLY A 40 12.25 -1.82 -5.70
C GLY A 40 10.86 -1.39 -6.21
N TYR A 41 9.82 -1.46 -5.39
CA TYR A 41 8.51 -0.92 -5.76
C TYR A 41 8.35 0.55 -5.35
N TYR A 42 8.79 0.93 -4.16
CA TYR A 42 8.64 2.27 -3.60
C TYR A 42 9.86 3.16 -3.89
N ASN A 43 10.24 3.29 -5.16
CA ASN A 43 11.46 3.98 -5.57
C ASN A 43 11.40 5.49 -5.31
N HIS A 44 10.33 6.17 -5.72
CA HIS A 44 10.18 7.62 -5.51
C HIS A 44 9.92 7.96 -4.04
N LEU A 45 9.16 7.12 -3.33
CA LEU A 45 8.97 7.26 -1.89
C LEU A 45 10.31 7.18 -1.13
N LEU A 46 11.17 6.24 -1.49
CA LEU A 46 12.49 6.08 -0.90
C LEU A 46 13.40 7.29 -1.17
N ARG A 47 13.41 7.81 -2.41
CA ARG A 47 14.14 9.02 -2.76
C ARG A 47 13.67 10.22 -1.96
N MET A 48 12.35 10.43 -1.88
CA MET A 48 11.74 11.47 -1.08
C MET A 48 12.12 11.35 0.41
N TYR A 49 12.04 10.15 1.00
CA TYR A 49 12.41 9.93 2.40
C TYR A 49 13.90 10.18 2.67
N LYS A 50 14.78 9.78 1.75
CA LYS A 50 16.21 10.08 1.85
C LYS A 50 16.45 11.59 1.83
N TYR A 51 15.87 12.30 0.88
CA TYR A 51 15.98 13.76 0.78
C TYR A 51 15.51 14.46 2.05
N LEU A 52 14.38 14.04 2.60
CA LEU A 52 13.84 14.57 3.86
C LEU A 52 14.64 14.13 5.09
N GLY A 53 15.68 13.31 4.95
CA GLY A 53 16.45 12.75 6.07
C GLY A 53 15.61 11.88 7.00
N VAL A 54 14.53 11.25 6.49
CA VAL A 54 13.70 10.31 7.26
C VAL A 54 14.46 9.00 7.42
N VAL A 55 14.66 8.57 8.66
CA VAL A 55 15.38 7.33 8.97
C VAL A 55 14.42 6.14 8.92
N PHE A 56 14.84 5.08 8.23
CA PHE A 56 14.11 3.83 8.16
C PHE A 56 15.03 2.62 8.36
N VAL A 57 14.47 1.54 8.84
CA VAL A 57 15.17 0.29 9.13
C VAL A 57 14.51 -0.87 8.41
N SER A 58 15.27 -1.94 8.19
CA SER A 58 14.76 -3.18 7.62
C SER A 58 14.47 -4.19 8.74
N PRO A 59 13.26 -4.21 9.32
CA PRO A 59 12.92 -5.15 10.36
C PRO A 59 12.78 -6.55 9.79
N LYS A 60 12.99 -7.54 10.62
CA LYS A 60 12.73 -8.93 10.29
C LYS A 60 11.32 -9.28 10.73
N PHE A 61 10.44 -9.40 9.76
CA PHE A 61 9.09 -9.87 10.02
C PHE A 61 9.07 -11.40 10.01
N ILE A 62 8.55 -11.99 11.08
CA ILE A 62 8.02 -13.34 11.01
C ILE A 62 6.53 -13.22 10.71
N TYR A 63 6.06 -13.92 9.69
CA TYR A 63 4.64 -13.98 9.41
C TYR A 63 4.12 -15.40 9.47
N SER A 64 2.92 -15.54 9.98
CA SER A 64 2.19 -16.80 10.02
C SER A 64 0.90 -16.70 9.25
N LEU A 65 0.49 -17.81 8.64
CA LEU A 65 -0.82 -17.96 8.01
C LEU A 65 -1.64 -18.96 8.82
N SER A 66 -2.86 -18.58 9.15
CA SER A 66 -3.84 -19.43 9.82
C SER A 66 -5.22 -19.25 9.18
N SER A 67 -6.11 -20.21 9.39
CA SER A 67 -7.51 -20.08 9.01
C SER A 67 -8.40 -20.20 10.23
N SER A 68 -9.46 -19.42 10.26
CA SER A 68 -10.50 -19.45 11.29
C SER A 68 -11.80 -19.95 10.65
N LYS A 69 -12.52 -20.81 11.34
CA LYS A 69 -13.90 -21.17 10.95
C LYS A 69 -14.84 -20.15 11.59
N SER A 70 -15.67 -19.50 10.80
CA SER A 70 -16.76 -18.70 11.33
C SER A 70 -17.57 -19.54 12.32
N LYS A 71 -17.82 -19.01 13.52
CA LYS A 71 -18.66 -19.66 14.52
C LYS A 71 -20.08 -19.72 13.96
N ARG A 72 -20.39 -20.77 13.19
CA ARG A 72 -21.79 -21.09 12.87
C ARG A 72 -22.52 -21.28 14.18
N SER A 73 -23.61 -20.57 14.39
CA SER A 73 -24.61 -20.82 15.42
C SER A 73 -24.97 -22.32 15.37
N SER A 74 -24.33 -23.10 16.23
CA SER A 74 -24.59 -24.56 16.30
C SER A 74 -25.80 -24.82 17.16
N THR A 75 -26.96 -24.82 16.54
CA THR A 75 -28.12 -25.57 17.04
C THR A 75 -28.11 -26.94 16.37
N SER A 76 -27.22 -27.85 16.74
CA SER A 76 -27.40 -29.31 16.57
C SER A 76 -26.18 -30.07 17.14
N SER A 77 -26.48 -30.90 18.13
CA SER A 77 -25.80 -32.10 18.66
C SER A 77 -24.29 -32.08 18.93
N PRO A 78 -23.89 -32.53 20.14
CA PRO A 78 -22.49 -32.71 20.51
C PRO A 78 -21.95 -34.00 19.88
N LYS A 79 -21.37 -33.94 18.69
CA LYS A 79 -20.58 -35.05 18.16
C LYS A 79 -19.12 -34.60 17.93
N LYS A 80 -18.25 -35.27 18.70
CA LYS A 80 -16.79 -35.28 18.65
C LYS A 80 -16.11 -33.91 18.83
N LYS A 81 -15.38 -33.79 19.91
CA LYS A 81 -14.25 -32.88 20.09
C LYS A 81 -13.27 -33.06 18.92
N ASP A 82 -13.57 -32.40 17.84
CA ASP A 82 -12.56 -32.01 16.87
C ASP A 82 -12.07 -30.67 17.38
N ASP A 83 -10.96 -30.67 18.09
CA ASP A 83 -10.29 -29.48 18.64
C ASP A 83 -9.74 -28.62 17.49
N GLY A 84 -10.65 -28.13 16.64
CA GLY A 84 -10.39 -27.33 15.45
C GLY A 84 -10.06 -25.87 15.76
N GLU A 85 -9.26 -25.61 16.78
CA GLU A 85 -8.49 -24.38 16.84
C GLU A 85 -7.35 -24.52 15.84
N GLU A 86 -7.58 -24.03 14.65
CA GLU A 86 -6.62 -24.07 13.58
C GLU A 86 -5.43 -23.17 13.93
N GLY A 87 -4.37 -23.78 14.44
CA GLY A 87 -3.07 -23.14 14.60
C GLY A 87 -2.52 -22.67 13.25
N ALA A 88 -1.46 -21.90 13.27
CA ALA A 88 -0.78 -21.50 12.05
C ALA A 88 -0.38 -22.73 11.23
N TYR A 89 -0.71 -22.75 9.96
CA TYR A 89 -0.31 -23.81 9.02
C TYR A 89 0.95 -23.46 8.25
N PHE A 90 1.38 -22.21 8.30
CA PHE A 90 2.60 -21.72 7.65
C PHE A 90 3.23 -20.63 8.50
N ILE A 91 4.55 -20.71 8.69
CA ILE A 91 5.33 -19.71 9.44
C ILE A 91 6.64 -19.48 8.70
N HIS A 92 6.95 -18.24 8.35
CA HIS A 92 8.18 -17.90 7.65
C HIS A 92 8.68 -16.50 8.00
N SER A 93 9.98 -16.26 7.78
CA SER A 93 10.58 -14.94 7.91
C SER A 93 10.57 -14.21 6.56
N SER A 94 10.12 -12.96 6.56
CA SER A 94 10.29 -12.09 5.39
C SER A 94 11.78 -11.83 5.12
N ASN A 95 12.12 -11.54 3.87
CA ASN A 95 13.50 -11.29 3.44
C ASN A 95 14.49 -12.45 3.65
N ASN A 96 14.00 -13.63 4.00
CA ASN A 96 14.82 -14.82 4.21
C ASN A 96 14.38 -15.94 3.29
N HIS A 97 14.81 -15.89 2.04
CA HIS A 97 14.53 -16.92 1.05
C HIS A 97 15.45 -18.16 1.17
N ILE A 98 16.42 -18.13 2.10
CA ILE A 98 17.43 -19.19 2.25
C ILE A 98 16.97 -20.25 3.27
N LEU A 99 16.25 -19.83 4.32
CA LEU A 99 15.78 -20.75 5.35
C LEU A 99 14.42 -21.32 4.98
N PRO A 100 14.20 -22.64 5.17
CA PRO A 100 12.87 -23.21 4.97
C PRO A 100 11.89 -22.62 5.98
N PRO A 101 10.58 -22.58 5.66
CA PRO A 101 9.53 -22.24 6.61
C PRO A 101 9.65 -23.03 7.92
N ILE A 102 9.17 -22.46 9.01
CA ILE A 102 9.15 -23.13 10.31
C ILE A 102 8.03 -24.16 10.30
N ARG A 103 8.32 -25.40 10.79
CA ARG A 103 7.27 -26.41 10.93
C ARG A 103 6.26 -25.97 11.99
N PRO A 104 4.99 -25.81 11.64
CA PRO A 104 3.96 -25.45 12.60
C PRO A 104 3.74 -26.51 13.67
N ALA A 105 3.25 -26.10 14.85
CA ALA A 105 2.89 -27.03 15.92
C ALA A 105 1.81 -28.02 15.45
N GLY A 106 1.92 -29.29 15.85
CA GLY A 106 0.95 -30.33 15.49
C GLY A 106 1.09 -30.91 14.08
N VAL A 107 1.93 -30.35 13.21
CA VAL A 107 2.19 -30.90 11.87
C VAL A 107 3.26 -31.98 11.93
N THR A 108 2.98 -33.19 11.40
CA THR A 108 3.97 -34.29 11.33
C THR A 108 5.13 -33.93 10.39
N GLY A 109 6.30 -34.50 10.62
CA GLY A 109 7.49 -34.22 9.80
C GLY A 109 7.31 -34.59 8.33
N THR A 110 6.66 -35.69 8.04
CA THR A 110 6.37 -36.14 6.66
C THR A 110 5.42 -35.22 5.93
N LYS A 111 4.30 -34.82 6.58
CA LYS A 111 3.36 -33.85 6.00
C LYS A 111 4.02 -32.52 5.74
N TYR A 112 4.83 -32.04 6.69
CA TYR A 112 5.60 -30.81 6.53
C TYR A 112 6.58 -30.89 5.36
N PHE A 113 7.30 -32.00 5.21
CA PHE A 113 8.25 -32.19 4.12
C PHE A 113 7.59 -32.10 2.74
N PHE A 114 6.47 -32.81 2.53
CA PHE A 114 5.74 -32.75 1.27
C PHE A 114 5.13 -31.37 0.99
N GLU A 115 4.62 -30.70 2.03
CA GLU A 115 4.12 -29.34 1.91
C GLU A 115 5.22 -28.35 1.48
N ILE A 116 6.43 -28.49 2.05
CA ILE A 116 7.57 -27.65 1.65
C ILE A 116 7.98 -27.91 0.20
N LEU A 117 8.03 -29.15 -0.24
CA LEU A 117 8.32 -29.47 -1.65
C LEU A 117 7.26 -28.87 -2.59
N TYR A 118 5.99 -28.99 -2.22
CA TYR A 118 4.88 -28.40 -2.96
C TYR A 118 5.03 -26.88 -3.05
N LEU A 119 5.31 -26.20 -1.93
CA LEU A 119 5.51 -24.76 -1.87
C LEU A 119 6.70 -24.29 -2.69
N LEU A 120 7.84 -24.97 -2.57
CA LEU A 120 9.05 -24.62 -3.33
C LEU A 120 8.78 -24.69 -4.84
N PHE A 121 8.12 -25.77 -5.30
CA PHE A 121 7.79 -25.93 -6.71
C PHE A 121 6.89 -24.79 -7.22
N TRP A 122 5.76 -24.53 -6.53
CA TRP A 122 4.79 -23.52 -7.01
C TRP A 122 5.27 -22.10 -6.79
N TYR A 123 6.02 -21.82 -5.73
CA TYR A 123 6.67 -20.53 -5.53
C TYR A 123 7.69 -20.24 -6.64
N PHE A 124 8.53 -21.21 -6.97
CA PHE A 124 9.49 -21.09 -8.06
C PHE A 124 8.80 -20.89 -9.40
N TRP A 125 7.79 -21.70 -9.70
CA TRP A 125 6.99 -21.55 -10.93
C TRP A 125 6.29 -20.19 -11.02
N PHE A 126 5.63 -19.75 -9.94
CA PHE A 126 4.98 -18.43 -9.89
C PHE A 126 6.00 -17.31 -10.10
N THR A 127 7.14 -17.37 -9.42
CA THR A 127 8.22 -16.38 -9.58
C THR A 127 8.71 -16.35 -11.02
N LEU A 128 9.00 -17.50 -11.62
CA LEU A 128 9.41 -17.59 -13.02
C LEU A 128 8.36 -17.00 -13.96
N ALA A 129 7.09 -17.32 -13.73
CA ALA A 129 5.97 -16.78 -14.52
C ALA A 129 5.86 -15.26 -14.40
N CYS A 130 6.09 -14.69 -13.23
CA CYS A 130 6.08 -13.23 -13.04
C CYS A 130 7.12 -12.52 -13.94
N PHE A 131 8.28 -13.14 -14.18
CA PHE A 131 9.32 -12.53 -15.01
C PHE A 131 9.18 -12.84 -16.49
N TRP A 132 8.70 -14.03 -16.87
CA TRP A 132 8.73 -14.52 -18.24
C TRP A 132 7.39 -14.53 -18.94
N ILE A 133 6.29 -14.52 -18.19
CA ILE A 133 4.94 -14.56 -18.74
C ILE A 133 4.20 -13.27 -18.37
N PRO A 134 4.35 -12.18 -19.15
CA PRO A 134 3.70 -10.92 -18.79
C PRO A 134 2.17 -11.04 -18.83
N PRO A 135 1.45 -10.27 -18.00
CA PRO A 135 0.01 -10.12 -18.11
C PRO A 135 -0.39 -9.61 -19.49
N LYS A 136 -1.52 -10.09 -20.01
CA LYS A 136 -2.06 -9.60 -21.28
C LYS A 136 -2.61 -8.19 -21.09
N ILE A 137 -2.09 -7.25 -21.86
CA ILE A 137 -2.58 -5.88 -21.91
C ILE A 137 -3.57 -5.78 -23.07
N THR A 138 -4.73 -5.20 -22.82
CA THR A 138 -5.68 -4.88 -23.90
C THR A 138 -5.07 -3.73 -24.70
N PRO A 139 -4.79 -3.89 -26.01
CA PRO A 139 -4.28 -2.80 -26.79
C PRO A 139 -5.31 -1.65 -26.80
N PRO A 140 -4.90 -0.38 -26.73
CA PRO A 140 -5.81 0.73 -26.88
C PRO A 140 -6.59 0.59 -28.19
N PRO A 141 -7.85 1.05 -28.27
CA PRO A 141 -8.64 0.98 -29.48
C PRO A 141 -7.82 1.60 -30.61
N LYS A 142 -7.69 0.88 -31.73
CA LYS A 142 -6.88 1.30 -32.87
C LYS A 142 -7.43 2.64 -33.40
N LYS A 143 -6.80 3.75 -33.03
CA LYS A 143 -6.93 4.99 -33.80
C LYS A 143 -6.39 4.66 -35.20
N GLY A 144 -7.18 5.02 -36.22
CA GLY A 144 -6.98 4.68 -37.61
C GLY A 144 -5.52 4.70 -38.06
N LYS A 145 -5.20 3.79 -38.99
CA LYS A 145 -3.89 3.50 -39.53
C LYS A 145 -3.09 4.76 -39.89
N ALA A 146 -2.20 5.18 -39.03
CA ALA A 146 -1.05 5.97 -39.42
C ALA A 146 0.03 5.00 -39.90
N LYS A 147 0.35 5.03 -41.17
CA LYS A 147 1.42 4.24 -41.79
C LYS A 147 2.78 4.57 -41.19
N GLY A 148 3.41 3.56 -40.63
CA GLY A 148 4.85 3.33 -40.74
C GLY A 148 5.79 4.27 -39.98
N LYS A 149 6.21 3.87 -38.79
CA LYS A 149 7.63 3.94 -38.41
C LYS A 149 7.96 2.69 -37.58
N LYS A 150 8.93 1.90 -38.07
CA LYS A 150 9.49 0.73 -37.38
C LYS A 150 9.98 1.21 -35.99
N ARG A 151 9.34 0.72 -34.95
CA ARG A 151 9.78 0.90 -33.55
C ARG A 151 11.15 0.22 -33.42
N ARG A 152 12.20 0.99 -33.16
CA ARG A 152 13.47 0.47 -32.69
C ARG A 152 13.18 -0.27 -31.37
N LYS A 153 13.64 -1.53 -31.27
CA LYS A 153 13.61 -2.27 -29.99
C LYS A 153 14.45 -1.49 -28.98
N PRO A 154 13.95 -1.18 -27.79
CA PRO A 154 14.77 -0.62 -26.74
C PRO A 154 15.82 -1.67 -26.33
N ASN A 155 17.04 -1.25 -26.10
CA ASN A 155 18.07 -2.08 -25.47
C ASN A 155 17.61 -2.39 -24.03
N THR A 156 17.51 -3.67 -23.74
CA THR A 156 17.18 -4.20 -22.41
C THR A 156 18.39 -4.05 -21.49
N SER A 157 18.42 -3.01 -20.71
CA SER A 157 19.21 -2.96 -19.49
C SER A 157 18.57 -1.96 -18.52
N ASP A 158 18.13 -2.45 -17.38
CA ASP A 158 17.80 -1.75 -16.12
C ASP A 158 16.67 -0.69 -16.07
N ALA A 159 16.16 -0.21 -17.20
CA ALA A 159 15.13 0.83 -17.26
C ALA A 159 13.68 0.29 -17.44
N GLU A 160 13.49 -1.01 -17.64
CA GLU A 160 12.17 -1.57 -18.00
C GLU A 160 11.18 -1.70 -16.82
N ASP A 161 11.65 -1.58 -15.60
CA ASP A 161 10.80 -1.73 -14.40
C ASP A 161 10.40 -0.39 -13.73
N ALA A 162 10.85 0.75 -14.26
CA ALA A 162 10.41 2.05 -13.78
C ALA A 162 9.06 2.42 -14.43
N TYR A 163 8.08 2.76 -13.61
CA TYR A 163 6.85 3.38 -14.10
C TYR A 163 7.18 4.68 -14.82
N ASP A 164 6.65 4.84 -16.04
CA ASP A 164 6.81 6.10 -16.76
C ASP A 164 6.12 7.22 -15.95
N LEU A 165 6.90 8.20 -15.50
CA LEU A 165 6.40 9.35 -14.74
C LEU A 165 5.39 10.19 -15.54
N TYR A 166 5.45 10.12 -16.86
CA TYR A 166 4.69 11.04 -17.70
C TYR A 166 3.40 10.43 -18.27
N THR A 167 3.28 9.11 -18.32
CA THR A 167 2.09 8.47 -18.91
C THR A 167 1.67 7.23 -18.15
N ASN A 168 0.36 7.04 -18.03
CA ASN A 168 -0.22 5.76 -17.65
C ASN A 168 -0.15 4.83 -18.86
N THR A 169 0.83 3.93 -18.89
CA THR A 169 1.11 3.07 -20.06
C THR A 169 0.43 1.71 -20.00
N THR A 170 -0.02 1.29 -18.82
CA THR A 170 -0.66 0.00 -18.64
C THR A 170 -2.16 0.10 -18.94
N GLY A 171 -2.59 -0.50 -20.05
CA GLY A 171 -4.01 -0.63 -20.38
C GLY A 171 -4.77 -1.53 -19.41
N SER A 172 -6.11 -1.46 -19.47
CA SER A 172 -6.97 -2.46 -18.85
C SER A 172 -6.62 -3.82 -19.43
N GLY A 173 -6.28 -4.75 -18.55
CA GLY A 173 -5.73 -6.01 -18.97
C GLY A 173 -6.45 -7.20 -18.37
N GLU A 174 -5.80 -8.32 -18.49
CA GLU A 174 -6.16 -9.58 -17.86
C GLU A 174 -6.33 -9.42 -16.36
N THR A 175 -7.39 -9.97 -15.77
CA THR A 175 -7.55 -10.01 -14.32
C THR A 175 -6.56 -11.00 -13.69
N LEU A 176 -6.25 -10.81 -12.40
CA LEU A 176 -5.40 -11.74 -11.66
C LEU A 176 -5.93 -13.17 -11.73
N ARG A 177 -7.25 -13.35 -11.63
CA ARG A 177 -7.93 -14.66 -11.79
C ARG A 177 -7.59 -15.31 -13.12
N ALA A 178 -7.75 -14.60 -14.22
CA ALA A 178 -7.47 -15.10 -15.56
C ALA A 178 -5.97 -15.39 -15.76
N TYR A 179 -5.11 -14.55 -15.23
CA TYR A 179 -3.67 -14.74 -15.27
C TYR A 179 -3.25 -16.02 -14.53
N LEU A 180 -3.67 -16.20 -13.27
CA LEU A 180 -3.35 -17.38 -12.45
C LEU A 180 -3.85 -18.66 -13.11
N ALA A 181 -5.06 -18.65 -13.68
CA ALA A 181 -5.60 -19.77 -14.45
C ALA A 181 -4.74 -20.07 -15.70
N ARG A 182 -4.32 -19.04 -16.44
CA ARG A 182 -3.50 -19.18 -17.65
C ARG A 182 -2.12 -19.77 -17.37
N ILE A 183 -1.48 -19.37 -16.26
CA ILE A 183 -0.20 -19.94 -15.83
C ILE A 183 -0.35 -21.22 -15.01
N LYS A 184 -1.59 -21.73 -14.89
CA LYS A 184 -1.94 -23.01 -14.25
C LYS A 184 -1.51 -23.13 -12.77
N ILE A 185 -1.58 -22.03 -12.02
CA ILE A 185 -1.36 -22.07 -10.57
C ILE A 185 -2.52 -22.81 -9.90
N PRO A 186 -2.28 -23.82 -9.04
CA PRO A 186 -3.34 -24.54 -8.35
C PRO A 186 -4.13 -23.65 -7.40
N THR A 187 -5.44 -23.91 -7.30
CA THR A 187 -6.32 -23.21 -6.35
C THR A 187 -5.82 -23.34 -4.92
N TYR A 188 -5.29 -24.51 -4.53
CA TYR A 188 -4.73 -24.73 -3.19
C TYR A 188 -3.60 -23.74 -2.87
N TYR A 189 -2.62 -23.55 -3.78
CA TYR A 189 -1.56 -22.58 -3.60
C TYR A 189 -2.12 -21.15 -3.55
N THR A 190 -3.02 -20.83 -4.48
CA THR A 190 -3.62 -19.49 -4.57
C THR A 190 -4.36 -19.12 -3.29
N THR A 191 -5.29 -19.96 -2.83
CA THR A 191 -6.18 -19.63 -1.71
C THR A 191 -5.48 -19.72 -0.35
N ARG A 192 -4.53 -20.63 -0.22
CA ARG A 192 -3.89 -20.91 1.08
C ARG A 192 -2.65 -20.06 1.34
N TYR A 193 -1.92 -19.65 0.30
CA TYR A 193 -0.64 -18.94 0.46
C TYR A 193 -0.64 -17.58 -0.21
N PHE A 194 -1.05 -17.50 -1.45
CA PHE A 194 -0.91 -16.28 -2.23
C PHE A 194 -1.94 -15.20 -1.85
N LEU A 195 -3.22 -15.53 -1.85
CA LEU A 195 -4.27 -14.55 -1.55
C LEU A 195 -4.21 -13.99 -0.13
N PRO A 196 -3.95 -14.77 0.94
CA PRO A 196 -3.79 -14.21 2.27
C PRO A 196 -2.68 -13.17 2.36
N LEU A 197 -1.52 -13.45 1.76
CA LEU A 197 -0.38 -12.51 1.72
C LEU A 197 -0.73 -11.23 0.95
N MET A 198 -1.31 -11.37 -0.23
CA MET A 198 -1.65 -10.21 -1.07
C MET A 198 -2.83 -9.41 -0.50
N SER A 199 -3.82 -10.08 0.08
CA SER A 199 -4.95 -9.44 0.75
C SER A 199 -4.51 -8.60 1.95
N SER A 200 -3.48 -9.02 2.69
CA SER A 200 -2.91 -8.23 3.79
C SER A 200 -2.32 -6.88 3.31
N ILE A 201 -1.87 -6.81 2.07
CA ILE A 201 -1.31 -5.58 1.45
C ILE A 201 -2.44 -4.73 0.85
N THR A 202 -3.38 -5.36 0.14
CA THR A 202 -4.45 -4.69 -0.58
C THR A 202 -5.67 -4.38 0.29
N THR A 203 -5.82 -5.07 1.43
CA THR A 203 -6.92 -4.92 2.38
C THR A 203 -8.30 -5.02 1.72
N CYS A 204 -8.50 -6.08 0.95
CA CYS A 204 -9.75 -6.40 0.26
C CYS A 204 -10.08 -7.89 0.38
N THR A 205 -11.28 -8.28 -0.02
CA THR A 205 -11.67 -9.68 -0.07
C THR A 205 -10.84 -10.46 -1.10
N HIS A 206 -10.74 -11.77 -0.95
CA HIS A 206 -10.04 -12.62 -1.93
C HIS A 206 -10.69 -12.55 -3.32
N ALA A 207 -12.01 -12.38 -3.39
CA ALA A 207 -12.73 -12.25 -4.65
C ALA A 207 -12.38 -10.93 -5.37
N GLU A 208 -12.42 -9.82 -4.64
CA GLU A 208 -12.03 -8.50 -5.17
C GLU A 208 -10.58 -8.49 -5.65
N LEU A 209 -9.66 -9.11 -4.87
CA LEU A 209 -8.26 -9.21 -5.26
C LEU A 209 -8.05 -9.98 -6.56
N LEU A 210 -8.81 -11.07 -6.77
CA LEU A 210 -8.76 -11.85 -8.01
C LEU A 210 -9.25 -11.07 -9.23
N ASP A 211 -10.03 -10.01 -9.04
CA ASP A 211 -10.53 -9.13 -10.10
C ASP A 211 -9.64 -7.91 -10.36
N PHE A 212 -8.55 -7.75 -9.60
CA PHE A 212 -7.54 -6.74 -9.89
C PHE A 212 -6.87 -7.00 -11.25
N PRO A 213 -6.42 -5.96 -11.96
CA PRO A 213 -5.56 -6.12 -13.11
C PRO A 213 -4.30 -6.92 -12.72
N ALA A 214 -4.01 -7.99 -13.45
CA ALA A 214 -2.85 -8.83 -13.16
C ALA A 214 -1.54 -8.03 -13.19
N SER A 215 -1.44 -7.02 -14.06
CA SER A 215 -0.27 -6.15 -14.16
C SER A 215 0.12 -5.50 -12.84
N ASP A 216 -0.84 -5.11 -12.00
CA ASP A 216 -0.58 -4.46 -10.71
C ASP A 216 0.12 -5.42 -9.75
N ILE A 217 -0.46 -6.62 -9.62
CA ILE A 217 0.01 -7.63 -8.68
C ILE A 217 1.33 -8.25 -9.14
N ILE A 218 1.43 -8.56 -10.44
CA ILE A 218 2.65 -9.15 -11.01
C ILE A 218 3.79 -8.12 -11.06
N GLY A 219 3.49 -6.87 -11.39
CA GLY A 219 4.46 -5.77 -11.33
C GLY A 219 5.00 -5.59 -9.91
N TYR A 220 4.12 -5.56 -8.90
CA TYR A 220 4.51 -5.51 -7.50
C TYR A 220 5.38 -6.72 -7.10
N ALA A 221 4.97 -7.94 -7.45
CA ALA A 221 5.72 -9.16 -7.13
C ALA A 221 7.13 -9.16 -7.76
N ARG A 222 7.27 -8.72 -9.01
CA ARG A 222 8.57 -8.58 -9.72
C ARG A 222 9.49 -7.58 -9.02
N GLN A 223 8.98 -6.38 -8.76
CA GLN A 223 9.79 -5.28 -8.23
C GLN A 223 10.20 -5.52 -6.78
N THR A 224 9.37 -6.21 -5.99
CA THR A 224 9.68 -6.53 -4.59
C THR A 224 10.45 -7.84 -4.40
N HIS A 225 10.65 -8.62 -5.48
CA HIS A 225 11.34 -9.90 -5.38
C HIS A 225 12.76 -9.75 -4.82
N ARG A 226 13.05 -10.46 -3.74
CA ARG A 226 14.34 -10.41 -3.00
C ARG A 226 14.74 -9.00 -2.53
N LYS A 227 13.83 -8.06 -2.49
CA LYS A 227 14.12 -6.72 -1.96
C LYS A 227 13.78 -6.63 -0.47
N PRO A 228 14.53 -5.84 0.32
CA PRO A 228 14.24 -5.66 1.73
C PRO A 228 12.93 -4.90 1.93
N HIS A 229 12.30 -5.15 3.08
CA HIS A 229 11.19 -4.37 3.58
C HIS A 229 11.70 -3.36 4.59
N TYR A 230 11.09 -2.19 4.64
CA TYR A 230 11.47 -1.11 5.52
C TYR A 230 10.28 -0.64 6.36
N THR A 231 10.60 -0.11 7.54
CA THR A 231 9.68 0.66 8.37
C THR A 231 10.36 1.93 8.84
N LEU A 232 9.61 2.98 9.15
CA LEU A 232 10.14 4.22 9.67
C LEU A 232 10.47 4.06 11.15
N THR A 233 11.67 4.50 11.59
CA THR A 233 12.10 4.37 12.99
C THR A 233 11.29 5.24 13.94
N ARG A 234 10.88 6.43 13.49
CA ARG A 234 10.08 7.39 14.27
C ARG A 234 8.61 7.45 13.84
N GLY A 235 8.16 6.44 13.09
CA GLY A 235 6.80 6.36 12.56
C GLY A 235 6.49 7.36 11.43
N VAL A 236 5.29 7.25 10.88
CA VAL A 236 4.83 8.06 9.73
C VAL A 236 4.71 9.53 10.08
N LYS A 237 4.39 9.86 11.35
CA LYS A 237 4.22 11.26 11.76
C LYS A 237 5.49 12.09 11.65
N ALA A 238 6.66 11.49 11.86
CA ALA A 238 7.94 12.18 11.69
C ALA A 238 8.16 12.58 10.22
N ALA A 239 7.79 11.72 9.26
CA ALA A 239 7.83 12.03 7.85
C ALA A 239 6.80 13.11 7.47
N GLU A 240 5.59 13.02 8.00
CA GLU A 240 4.52 14.00 7.81
C GLU A 240 4.94 15.40 8.30
N LYS A 241 5.53 15.49 9.50
CA LYS A 241 6.04 16.75 10.06
C LYS A 241 7.06 17.42 9.13
N ARG A 242 8.00 16.64 8.58
CA ARG A 242 9.02 17.17 7.63
C ARG A 242 8.42 17.58 6.29
N LEU A 243 7.41 16.87 5.81
CA LEU A 243 6.70 17.24 4.58
C LEU A 243 5.82 18.47 4.76
N ALA A 244 5.32 18.71 5.97
CA ALA A 244 4.49 19.87 6.30
C ALA A 244 5.31 21.12 6.68
N ASP A 245 6.62 20.97 6.86
CA ASP A 245 7.50 22.07 7.25
C ASP A 245 7.47 23.19 6.20
N GLY A 246 7.33 24.42 6.67
CA GLY A 246 7.20 25.61 5.82
C GLY A 246 5.82 25.76 5.12
N LEU A 247 4.89 24.84 5.31
CA LEU A 247 3.55 24.91 4.71
C LEU A 247 2.54 25.55 5.66
N SER A 248 1.66 26.41 5.11
CA SER A 248 0.51 26.94 5.85
C SER A 248 -0.61 25.92 5.90
N VAL A 249 -0.63 25.07 6.94
CA VAL A 249 -1.62 24.01 7.13
C VAL A 249 -2.79 24.52 7.97
N ARG A 250 -4.02 24.26 7.49
CA ARG A 250 -5.27 24.61 8.21
C ARG A 250 -5.98 23.32 8.61
N TYR A 251 -5.97 23.06 9.89
CA TYR A 251 -6.72 21.94 10.48
C TYR A 251 -8.20 22.32 10.70
N ASN A 252 -9.05 21.32 10.85
CA ASN A 252 -10.49 21.46 11.12
C ASN A 252 -11.23 22.27 10.03
N HIS A 253 -10.73 22.27 8.78
CA HIS A 253 -11.38 22.90 7.64
C HIS A 253 -11.83 21.79 6.68
N ARG A 254 -13.09 21.45 6.72
CA ARG A 254 -13.69 20.45 5.82
C ARG A 254 -14.10 21.11 4.52
N VAL A 255 -13.42 20.79 3.43
CA VAL A 255 -13.82 21.23 2.08
C VAL A 255 -15.13 20.54 1.68
N THR A 256 -16.12 21.33 1.26
CA THR A 256 -17.44 20.86 0.85
C THR A 256 -17.66 20.94 -0.65
N LYS A 257 -17.01 21.91 -1.34
CA LYS A 257 -17.14 22.10 -2.77
C LYS A 257 -15.91 22.77 -3.38
N VAL A 258 -15.57 22.40 -4.60
CA VAL A 258 -14.54 23.02 -5.43
C VAL A 258 -15.17 23.40 -6.76
N GLU A 259 -14.99 24.64 -7.23
CA GLU A 259 -15.59 25.17 -8.46
C GLU A 259 -14.55 25.95 -9.27
N THR A 260 -14.50 25.71 -10.57
CA THR A 260 -13.73 26.53 -11.51
C THR A 260 -14.56 27.76 -11.91
N LEU A 261 -13.99 28.95 -11.77
CA LEU A 261 -14.62 30.22 -12.14
C LEU A 261 -14.30 30.57 -13.59
N ARG A 262 -15.14 31.44 -14.19
CA ARG A 262 -14.90 31.97 -15.54
C ARG A 262 -13.59 32.77 -15.64
N SER A 263 -13.11 33.31 -14.54
CA SER A 263 -11.81 33.99 -14.43
C SER A 263 -10.60 33.06 -14.53
N GLY A 264 -10.80 31.75 -14.54
CA GLY A 264 -9.74 30.74 -14.44
C GLY A 264 -9.29 30.47 -13.01
N ARG A 265 -9.77 31.22 -12.01
CA ARG A 265 -9.52 30.92 -10.60
C ARG A 265 -10.41 29.78 -10.11
N VAL A 266 -9.99 29.16 -9.02
CA VAL A 266 -10.71 28.04 -8.39
C VAL A 266 -11.24 28.48 -7.03
N ARG A 267 -12.53 28.29 -6.81
CA ARG A 267 -13.21 28.61 -5.54
C ARG A 267 -13.38 27.35 -4.70
N VAL A 268 -12.98 27.44 -3.44
CA VAL A 268 -13.05 26.36 -2.45
C VAL A 268 -14.01 26.78 -1.33
N HIS A 269 -15.07 26.01 -1.14
CA HIS A 269 -16.01 26.15 -0.03
C HIS A 269 -15.61 25.18 1.07
N PHE A 270 -15.66 25.62 2.31
CA PHE A 270 -15.30 24.80 3.46
C PHE A 270 -16.13 25.15 4.69
N ILE A 271 -16.22 24.21 5.60
CA ILE A 271 -16.75 24.40 6.95
C ILE A 271 -15.57 24.32 7.92
N ALA A 272 -15.33 25.41 8.64
CA ALA A 272 -14.30 25.45 9.70
C ALA A 272 -14.93 25.02 11.03
N ASP A 273 -14.15 24.29 11.82
CA ASP A 273 -14.52 23.85 13.18
C ASP A 273 -15.85 23.10 13.26
N GLN A 274 -16.15 22.26 12.27
CA GLN A 274 -17.40 21.51 12.17
C GLN A 274 -17.73 20.76 13.47
N GLY A 275 -18.97 20.89 13.94
CA GLY A 275 -19.45 20.26 15.17
C GLY A 275 -18.98 20.93 16.46
N LYS A 276 -18.38 22.13 16.39
CA LYS A 276 -18.00 22.95 17.54
C LYS A 276 -18.86 24.23 17.59
N GLU A 277 -18.85 24.91 18.72
CA GLU A 277 -19.57 26.18 18.90
C GLU A 277 -19.16 27.27 17.90
N ASN A 278 -17.94 27.20 17.36
CA ASN A 278 -17.38 28.14 16.39
C ASN A 278 -17.51 27.68 14.94
N GLU A 279 -18.41 26.76 14.65
CA GLU A 279 -18.63 26.29 13.26
C GLU A 279 -18.99 27.46 12.35
N ARG A 280 -18.27 27.57 11.24
CA ARG A 280 -18.51 28.64 10.26
C ARG A 280 -18.25 28.14 8.85
N GLU A 281 -19.09 28.54 7.93
CA GLU A 281 -18.85 28.39 6.51
C GLU A 281 -17.86 29.44 6.02
N GLY A 282 -17.03 29.05 5.07
CA GLY A 282 -16.05 29.94 4.45
C GLY A 282 -15.84 29.62 2.98
N VAL A 283 -15.42 30.65 2.26
CA VAL A 283 -15.11 30.55 0.84
C VAL A 283 -13.77 31.22 0.57
N ARG A 284 -12.94 30.61 -0.26
CA ARG A 284 -11.66 31.17 -0.71
C ARG A 284 -11.42 30.88 -2.18
N GLU A 285 -10.69 31.77 -2.82
CA GLU A 285 -10.30 31.62 -4.21
C GLU A 285 -8.79 31.48 -4.33
N TYR A 286 -8.38 30.57 -5.21
CA TYR A 286 -6.99 30.23 -5.48
C TYR A 286 -6.74 30.20 -6.98
N ASP A 287 -5.50 30.40 -7.39
CA ASP A 287 -5.11 30.29 -8.79
C ASP A 287 -5.11 28.84 -9.26
N ARG A 288 -4.76 27.90 -8.36
CA ARG A 288 -4.76 26.45 -8.61
C ARG A 288 -5.16 25.71 -7.35
N VAL A 289 -5.80 24.55 -7.53
CA VAL A 289 -6.18 23.66 -6.42
C VAL A 289 -5.75 22.24 -6.74
N ILE A 290 -5.10 21.59 -5.78
CA ILE A 290 -4.73 20.17 -5.84
C ILE A 290 -5.61 19.41 -4.85
N ILE A 291 -6.48 18.53 -5.35
CA ILE A 291 -7.36 17.67 -4.57
C ILE A 291 -6.59 16.37 -4.26
N ALA A 292 -6.33 16.09 -2.99
CA ALA A 292 -5.61 14.91 -2.55
C ALA A 292 -6.50 14.02 -1.67
N THR A 293 -7.69 13.66 -2.15
CA THR A 293 -8.68 12.86 -1.43
C THR A 293 -8.95 11.51 -2.12
N THR A 294 -9.72 10.64 -1.48
CA THR A 294 -10.22 9.41 -2.08
C THR A 294 -11.25 9.70 -3.17
N PRO A 295 -11.50 8.78 -4.13
CA PRO A 295 -12.41 9.02 -5.25
C PRO A 295 -13.82 9.40 -4.79
N ASP A 296 -14.35 8.74 -3.77
CA ASP A 296 -15.67 9.00 -3.22
C ASP A 296 -15.82 10.43 -2.66
N VAL A 297 -14.77 10.97 -2.04
CA VAL A 297 -14.73 12.36 -1.57
C VAL A 297 -14.51 13.31 -2.75
N THR A 298 -13.56 13.00 -3.64
CA THR A 298 -13.29 13.83 -4.83
C THR A 298 -14.55 14.03 -5.66
N GLY A 299 -15.31 12.95 -5.92
CA GLY A 299 -16.56 13.03 -6.68
C GLY A 299 -17.68 13.82 -6.00
N LYS A 300 -17.66 13.92 -4.66
CA LYS A 300 -18.62 14.74 -3.89
C LYS A 300 -18.28 16.22 -3.92
N ILE A 301 -16.99 16.56 -3.78
CA ILE A 301 -16.57 17.97 -3.67
C ILE A 301 -16.31 18.64 -5.02
N PHE A 302 -16.06 17.87 -6.09
CA PHE A 302 -15.76 18.39 -7.43
C PHE A 302 -16.65 17.73 -8.48
N SER A 303 -17.73 18.42 -8.83
CA SER A 303 -18.82 17.91 -9.69
C SER A 303 -18.37 17.40 -11.07
N PRO A 304 -17.35 17.98 -11.76
CA PRO A 304 -16.91 17.44 -13.04
C PRO A 304 -16.42 15.99 -12.98
N LEU A 305 -15.97 15.53 -11.82
CA LEU A 305 -15.51 14.14 -11.61
C LEU A 305 -16.57 13.22 -10.98
N SER A 306 -17.74 13.74 -10.63
CA SER A 306 -18.76 12.98 -9.90
C SER A 306 -19.11 11.63 -10.55
N LEU A 307 -19.26 11.59 -11.88
CA LEU A 307 -19.59 10.37 -12.61
C LEU A 307 -18.40 9.41 -12.72
N ALA A 308 -17.23 9.94 -13.06
CA ALA A 308 -16.02 9.13 -13.23
C ALA A 308 -15.59 8.46 -11.92
N MET A 309 -15.74 9.14 -10.78
CA MET A 309 -15.39 8.61 -9.47
C MET A 309 -16.27 7.42 -9.04
N LYS A 310 -17.51 7.31 -9.54
CA LYS A 310 -18.37 6.15 -9.28
C LYS A 310 -17.85 4.85 -9.92
N ALA A 311 -17.02 4.94 -10.95
CA ALA A 311 -16.41 3.78 -11.59
C ALA A 311 -15.18 3.24 -10.80
N ILE A 312 -14.73 3.95 -9.78
CA ILE A 312 -13.58 3.57 -8.95
C ILE A 312 -14.11 3.01 -7.63
N PRO A 313 -14.07 1.68 -7.44
CA PRO A 313 -14.64 1.07 -6.25
C PRO A 313 -13.80 1.38 -5.00
N THR A 314 -14.49 1.54 -3.89
CA THR A 314 -13.89 1.73 -2.56
C THR A 314 -14.48 0.75 -1.57
N THR A 315 -13.70 0.38 -0.56
CA THR A 315 -14.16 -0.42 0.57
C THR A 315 -13.71 0.22 1.87
N GLU A 316 -14.46 -0.02 2.92
CA GLU A 316 -14.10 0.43 4.25
C GLU A 316 -13.22 -0.61 4.94
N VAL A 317 -12.12 -0.15 5.54
CA VAL A 317 -11.15 -0.98 6.25
C VAL A 317 -11.06 -0.53 7.68
N ARG A 318 -11.49 -1.40 8.58
CA ARG A 318 -11.36 -1.18 10.02
C ARG A 318 -9.96 -1.59 10.49
N THR A 319 -9.27 -0.68 11.18
CA THR A 319 -8.00 -0.95 11.86
C THR A 319 -8.17 -0.73 13.36
N VAL A 320 -7.69 -1.68 14.15
CA VAL A 320 -7.93 -1.74 15.60
C VAL A 320 -6.62 -1.93 16.33
N VAL A 321 -6.38 -1.09 17.35
CA VAL A 321 -5.34 -1.30 18.38
C VAL A 321 -5.99 -1.98 19.57
N HIS A 322 -5.46 -3.12 20.01
CA HIS A 322 -6.08 -3.92 21.06
C HIS A 322 -5.07 -4.76 21.84
N ARG A 323 -5.56 -5.39 22.92
CA ARG A 323 -4.81 -6.33 23.76
C ARG A 323 -5.40 -7.74 23.73
N ASP A 324 -6.18 -8.08 22.73
CA ASP A 324 -6.77 -9.41 22.59
C ASP A 324 -5.81 -10.36 21.88
N HIS A 325 -5.11 -11.19 22.65
CA HIS A 325 -4.17 -12.19 22.14
C HIS A 325 -4.83 -13.54 21.82
N SER A 326 -6.15 -13.67 21.93
CA SER A 326 -6.85 -14.95 21.76
C SER A 326 -6.60 -15.61 20.42
N ARG A 327 -6.47 -14.84 19.33
CA ARG A 327 -6.27 -15.36 17.97
C ARG A 327 -4.80 -15.63 17.61
N VAL A 328 -3.87 -15.08 18.35
CA VAL A 328 -2.44 -15.20 18.05
C VAL A 328 -1.65 -15.93 19.14
N GLY A 329 -2.23 -16.07 20.34
CA GLY A 329 -1.54 -16.52 21.54
C GLY A 329 -0.83 -17.87 21.39
N LYS A 330 -1.42 -18.84 20.71
CA LYS A 330 -0.79 -20.15 20.47
C LYS A 330 0.41 -20.04 19.53
N THR A 331 0.30 -19.26 18.47
CA THR A 331 1.40 -19.05 17.51
C THR A 331 2.48 -18.19 18.12
N SER A 332 2.14 -17.15 18.83
CA SER A 332 3.07 -16.28 19.54
C SER A 332 3.82 -17.04 20.63
N ALA A 333 3.14 -17.84 21.46
CA ALA A 333 3.75 -18.71 22.47
C ALA A 333 4.68 -19.76 21.83
N TYR A 334 4.30 -20.34 20.68
CA TYR A 334 5.15 -21.27 19.95
C TYR A 334 6.42 -20.59 19.45
N LEU A 335 6.33 -19.39 18.90
CA LEU A 335 7.49 -18.62 18.42
C LEU A 335 8.39 -18.18 19.56
N SER A 336 7.83 -17.70 20.67
CA SER A 336 8.60 -17.25 21.85
C SER A 336 9.23 -18.42 22.62
N GLY A 337 8.58 -19.59 22.70
CA GLY A 337 9.08 -20.78 23.37
C GLY A 337 10.24 -21.50 22.65
N HIS A 338 10.49 -21.14 21.39
CA HIS A 338 11.54 -21.79 20.58
C HIS A 338 12.81 -20.93 20.50
N GLU A 339 13.56 -20.85 21.60
CA GLU A 339 14.81 -20.09 21.68
C GLU A 339 15.81 -20.43 20.55
N ARG A 340 15.86 -21.71 20.12
CA ARG A 340 16.69 -22.13 18.97
C ARG A 340 16.23 -21.50 17.65
N LEU A 341 14.92 -21.34 17.45
CA LEU A 341 14.37 -20.67 16.27
C LEU A 341 14.68 -19.19 16.32
N GLN A 342 14.46 -18.53 17.45
CA GLN A 342 14.83 -17.14 17.64
C GLN A 342 16.31 -16.92 17.40
N LYS A 343 17.20 -17.72 18.00
CA LYS A 343 18.65 -17.64 17.78
C LYS A 343 19.03 -17.89 16.32
N ARG A 344 18.42 -18.86 15.66
CA ARG A 344 18.70 -19.16 14.24
C ARG A 344 18.24 -18.03 13.32
N TYR A 345 17.04 -17.51 13.53
CA TYR A 345 16.50 -16.40 12.73
C TYR A 345 17.17 -15.07 13.07
N ILE A 346 17.60 -14.84 14.31
CA ILE A 346 18.31 -13.64 14.74
C ILE A 346 19.79 -13.68 14.31
N LYS A 347 20.51 -14.80 14.56
CA LYS A 347 21.95 -14.90 14.24
C LYS A 347 22.25 -14.88 12.74
N THR A 348 21.34 -15.38 11.90
CA THR A 348 21.56 -15.38 10.45
C THR A 348 21.48 -13.97 9.85
N PHE A 349 21.12 -12.97 10.66
CA PHE A 349 20.87 -11.61 10.20
C PHE A 349 21.44 -10.57 11.14
N ASP A 350 22.75 -10.57 11.26
CA ASP A 350 23.47 -9.50 11.95
C ASP A 350 23.48 -8.16 11.15
N ALA A 351 22.51 -7.98 10.26
CA ALA A 351 22.36 -6.83 9.38
C ALA A 351 21.32 -5.81 9.90
N ASN A 352 21.18 -5.67 11.21
CA ASN A 352 20.46 -4.55 11.81
C ASN A 352 21.38 -3.34 12.06
N LYS A 353 22.32 -3.12 11.17
CA LYS A 353 22.90 -1.78 11.07
C LYS A 353 21.82 -0.91 10.46
N PRO A 354 21.45 0.22 11.11
CA PRO A 354 20.66 1.24 10.44
C PRO A 354 21.34 1.51 9.11
N ILE A 355 20.62 1.40 8.00
CA ILE A 355 21.12 1.92 6.74
C ILE A 355 21.03 3.44 6.89
N ALA A 356 21.99 4.00 7.62
CA ALA A 356 22.22 5.41 7.64
C ALA A 356 22.85 5.74 6.27
N PHE A 357 22.05 6.26 5.37
CA PHE A 357 22.61 7.03 4.25
C PHE A 357 23.14 8.30 4.87
N SER A 358 24.45 8.28 5.18
CA SER A 358 25.13 9.35 5.86
C SER A 358 25.36 10.52 4.91
N ASN A 359 24.63 11.60 5.09
CA ASN A 359 25.29 12.90 5.10
C ASN A 359 25.64 13.19 6.57
N GLY A 360 26.80 12.75 6.96
CA GLY A 360 27.68 13.36 7.95
C GLY A 360 27.16 13.62 9.36
N SER A 361 26.39 12.75 10.04
CA SER A 361 26.35 12.77 11.50
C SER A 361 26.05 11.38 12.06
N ARG A 362 27.05 10.78 12.66
CA ARG A 362 26.92 9.62 13.53
C ARG A 362 26.18 10.05 14.78
N SER A 363 24.93 9.64 14.96
CA SER A 363 24.36 9.58 16.29
C SER A 363 24.95 8.36 17.00
N ALA A 364 25.71 8.66 18.06
CA ALA A 364 26.33 7.67 18.93
C ALA A 364 25.31 7.12 19.93
N ASP A 365 24.28 6.42 19.46
CA ASP A 365 23.46 5.61 20.35
C ASP A 365 23.21 4.23 19.77
N GLY A 366 23.95 3.28 20.32
CA GLY A 366 24.14 1.93 19.85
C GLY A 366 23.09 0.92 20.28
N SER A 367 21.84 1.29 20.52
CA SER A 367 20.82 0.33 20.97
C SER A 367 19.50 0.41 20.20
N CYS A 368 19.55 0.27 18.89
CA CYS A 368 18.35 -0.20 18.21
C CYS A 368 18.39 -1.74 18.17
N ALA A 369 18.01 -2.36 19.26
CA ALA A 369 17.78 -3.80 19.29
C ALA A 369 16.75 -4.11 18.19
N SER A 370 17.12 -4.98 17.23
CA SER A 370 16.22 -5.41 16.18
C SER A 370 15.08 -6.19 16.80
N VAL A 371 13.99 -5.53 17.01
CA VAL A 371 12.78 -6.17 17.51
C VAL A 371 12.24 -7.07 16.40
N LEU A 372 12.22 -8.38 16.68
CA LEU A 372 11.55 -9.33 15.84
C LEU A 372 10.05 -9.04 15.90
N THR A 373 9.48 -8.63 14.78
CA THR A 373 8.07 -8.26 14.68
C THR A 373 7.30 -9.41 14.06
N ALA A 374 6.28 -9.93 14.75
CA ALA A 374 5.42 -10.97 14.21
C ALA A 374 4.17 -10.35 13.57
N MET A 375 3.80 -10.92 12.44
CA MET A 375 2.61 -10.57 11.69
C MET A 375 1.79 -11.83 11.40
N HIS A 376 0.57 -11.88 11.90
CA HIS A 376 -0.31 -13.03 11.77
C HIS A 376 -1.43 -12.70 10.78
N MET A 377 -1.54 -13.51 9.73
CA MET A 377 -2.61 -13.40 8.76
C MET A 377 -3.63 -14.49 9.04
N VAL A 378 -4.81 -14.08 9.45
CA VAL A 378 -5.92 -14.97 9.79
C VAL A 378 -6.99 -14.86 8.71
N THR A 379 -7.17 -15.93 7.96
CA THR A 379 -8.17 -16.00 6.89
C THR A 379 -9.46 -16.64 7.40
N GLU A 380 -10.59 -15.99 7.12
CA GLU A 380 -11.92 -16.48 7.48
C GLU A 380 -12.85 -16.39 6.28
N THR A 381 -13.71 -17.39 6.15
CA THR A 381 -14.81 -17.36 5.19
C THR A 381 -16.11 -17.22 5.99
N ASP A 382 -16.85 -16.15 5.75
CA ASP A 382 -18.12 -15.88 6.42
C ASP A 382 -19.26 -16.76 5.90
N ALA A 383 -20.45 -16.59 6.49
CA ALA A 383 -21.64 -17.36 6.11
C ALA A 383 -22.11 -17.10 4.67
N SER A 384 -21.76 -15.96 4.09
CA SER A 384 -22.06 -15.62 2.69
C SER A 384 -21.09 -16.27 1.69
N GLY A 385 -20.00 -16.91 2.18
CA GLY A 385 -18.92 -17.44 1.36
C GLY A 385 -17.86 -16.42 1.02
N THR A 386 -17.92 -15.20 1.57
CA THR A 386 -16.90 -14.17 1.36
C THR A 386 -15.67 -14.48 2.20
N THR A 387 -14.52 -14.60 1.54
CA THR A 387 -13.25 -14.89 2.20
C THR A 387 -12.43 -13.61 2.37
N ARG A 388 -12.00 -13.36 3.60
CA ARG A 388 -11.18 -12.19 4.01
C ARG A 388 -9.98 -12.63 4.81
N THR A 389 -8.94 -11.81 4.82
CA THR A 389 -7.75 -12.02 5.66
C THR A 389 -7.51 -10.77 6.48
N GLU A 390 -7.57 -10.89 7.81
CA GLU A 390 -7.09 -9.85 8.72
C GLU A 390 -5.59 -10.01 8.96
N SER A 391 -4.89 -8.88 9.10
CA SER A 391 -3.47 -8.84 9.46
C SER A 391 -3.30 -8.35 10.88
N ILE A 392 -2.79 -9.19 11.76
CA ILE A 392 -2.55 -8.89 13.17
C ILE A 392 -1.05 -8.72 13.38
N HIS A 393 -0.62 -7.53 13.72
CA HIS A 393 0.77 -7.17 13.95
C HIS A 393 1.05 -7.04 15.44
N GLU A 394 2.06 -7.80 15.93
CA GLU A 394 2.54 -7.66 17.30
C GLU A 394 3.47 -6.43 17.38
N HIS A 395 3.06 -5.44 18.17
CA HIS A 395 3.84 -4.22 18.35
C HIS A 395 4.71 -4.33 19.63
N PRO A 396 5.93 -3.77 19.64
CA PRO A 396 6.84 -3.84 20.79
C PRO A 396 6.25 -3.33 22.12
N ALA A 397 5.28 -2.43 22.05
CA ALA A 397 4.59 -1.92 23.24
C ALA A 397 3.54 -2.87 23.83
N ASN A 398 3.62 -4.17 23.54
CA ASN A 398 2.69 -5.20 24.02
C ASN A 398 1.22 -4.93 23.66
N VAL A 399 1.00 -4.41 22.46
CA VAL A 399 -0.32 -4.29 21.84
C VAL A 399 -0.31 -4.94 20.48
N LEU A 400 -1.50 -5.23 19.99
CA LEU A 400 -1.74 -5.76 18.67
C LEU A 400 -2.38 -4.69 17.79
N VAL A 401 -1.95 -4.63 16.54
CA VAL A 401 -2.59 -3.80 15.51
C VAL A 401 -3.21 -4.72 14.47
N THR A 402 -4.53 -4.79 14.45
CA THR A 402 -5.25 -5.59 13.45
C THR A 402 -5.77 -4.68 12.35
N THR A 403 -5.30 -4.92 11.13
CA THR A 403 -5.76 -4.23 9.92
C THR A 403 -6.74 -5.11 9.18
N TYR A 404 -7.84 -4.52 8.68
CA TYR A 404 -8.94 -5.21 8.05
C TYR A 404 -9.61 -6.20 9.01
N ALA A 405 -9.78 -5.73 10.27
CA ALA A 405 -10.35 -6.54 11.35
C ALA A 405 -11.71 -7.12 10.95
N LEU A 406 -11.86 -8.43 11.15
CA LEU A 406 -13.12 -9.14 10.94
C LEU A 406 -14.14 -8.74 12.00
N GLU A 407 -15.42 -8.88 11.68
CA GLU A 407 -16.48 -8.61 12.64
C GLU A 407 -16.37 -9.57 13.85
N ASN A 408 -16.49 -9.01 15.04
CA ASN A 408 -16.42 -9.76 16.30
C ASN A 408 -15.15 -10.61 16.51
N SER A 409 -14.08 -10.31 15.76
CA SER A 409 -12.81 -11.03 15.90
C SER A 409 -12.04 -10.60 17.17
N ILE A 410 -12.33 -9.43 17.71
CA ILE A 410 -11.64 -8.82 18.83
C ILE A 410 -12.66 -8.55 19.94
N ALA A 411 -12.36 -8.97 21.17
CA ALA A 411 -13.21 -8.71 22.34
C ALA A 411 -13.31 -7.20 22.60
N ALA A 412 -14.53 -6.70 22.75
CA ALA A 412 -14.81 -5.25 22.81
C ALA A 412 -14.11 -4.57 23.99
N ASP A 413 -14.00 -5.25 25.14
CA ASP A 413 -13.33 -4.78 26.35
C ASP A 413 -11.80 -4.67 26.21
N LYS A 414 -11.23 -5.27 25.17
CA LYS A 414 -9.79 -5.25 24.89
C LYS A 414 -9.39 -4.26 23.77
N ILE A 415 -10.37 -3.59 23.18
CA ILE A 415 -10.12 -2.58 22.15
C ILE A 415 -9.64 -1.28 22.83
N LEU A 416 -8.47 -0.81 22.41
CA LEU A 416 -7.90 0.46 22.86
C LEU A 416 -8.28 1.60 21.92
N HIS A 417 -8.26 1.35 20.63
CA HIS A 417 -8.60 2.34 19.60
C HIS A 417 -9.07 1.64 18.32
N SER A 418 -10.01 2.26 17.63
CA SER A 418 -10.52 1.76 16.36
C SER A 418 -10.69 2.91 15.37
N VAL A 419 -10.26 2.70 14.15
CA VAL A 419 -10.37 3.69 13.08
C VAL A 419 -10.79 3.00 11.78
N HIS A 420 -11.54 3.73 10.96
CA HIS A 420 -11.96 3.29 9.64
C HIS A 420 -11.24 4.10 8.56
N PHE A 421 -10.78 3.40 7.52
CA PHE A 421 -10.14 4.01 6.35
C PHE A 421 -10.88 3.61 5.10
N THR A 422 -11.07 4.54 4.20
CA THR A 422 -11.53 4.22 2.84
C THR A 422 -10.35 3.69 2.03
N ARG A 423 -10.43 2.44 1.62
CA ARG A 423 -9.49 1.81 0.70
C ARG A 423 -10.02 1.88 -0.72
N VAL A 424 -9.18 2.34 -1.64
CA VAL A 424 -9.53 2.35 -3.07
C VAL A 424 -9.09 1.03 -3.68
N LEU A 425 -10.02 0.35 -4.35
CA LEU A 425 -9.79 -0.89 -5.06
C LEU A 425 -9.46 -0.60 -6.53
N ARG A 426 -8.96 -1.62 -7.21
CA ARG A 426 -8.61 -1.53 -8.63
C ARG A 426 -9.30 -2.64 -9.41
N THR A 427 -10.04 -2.27 -10.43
CA THR A 427 -10.59 -3.17 -11.45
C THR A 427 -10.07 -2.76 -12.82
N SER A 428 -10.27 -3.59 -13.85
CA SER A 428 -9.93 -3.20 -15.21
C SER A 428 -10.69 -1.95 -15.67
N ALA A 429 -11.98 -1.84 -15.31
CA ALA A 429 -12.79 -0.66 -15.63
C ALA A 429 -12.30 0.62 -14.91
N SER A 430 -11.96 0.51 -13.61
CA SER A 430 -11.42 1.65 -12.88
C SER A 430 -10.04 2.06 -13.40
N ARG A 431 -9.24 1.12 -13.90
CA ARG A 431 -7.98 1.39 -14.56
C ARG A 431 -8.18 2.22 -15.83
N ASP A 432 -9.15 1.88 -16.67
CA ASP A 432 -9.47 2.65 -17.87
C ASP A 432 -9.91 4.06 -17.52
N THR A 433 -10.73 4.22 -16.49
CA THR A 433 -11.12 5.53 -15.98
C THR A 433 -9.90 6.34 -15.53
N VAL A 434 -9.02 5.78 -14.72
CA VAL A 434 -7.78 6.44 -14.27
C VAL A 434 -6.90 6.82 -15.46
N ASN A 435 -6.67 5.92 -16.41
CA ASN A 435 -5.88 6.22 -17.60
C ASN A 435 -6.49 7.32 -18.46
N SER A 436 -7.83 7.40 -18.52
CA SER A 436 -8.50 8.47 -19.27
C SER A 436 -8.36 9.84 -18.62
N LEU A 437 -8.33 9.92 -17.29
CA LEU A 437 -8.23 11.17 -16.53
C LEU A 437 -6.78 11.67 -16.38
N PHE A 438 -5.83 10.76 -16.22
CA PHE A 438 -4.43 11.04 -15.88
C PHE A 438 -3.45 10.72 -17.01
N SER A 439 -3.87 10.82 -18.28
CA SER A 439 -2.97 10.73 -19.42
C SER A 439 -2.19 12.05 -19.56
N TYR A 440 -0.99 12.10 -19.03
CA TYR A 440 -0.08 13.23 -19.19
C TYR A 440 0.57 13.16 -20.58
N ALA A 441 0.56 14.26 -21.34
CA ALA A 441 1.36 14.35 -22.54
C ALA A 441 2.83 14.41 -22.16
N LYS A 442 3.70 13.60 -22.83
CA LYS A 442 5.14 13.86 -22.73
C LYS A 442 5.39 15.32 -23.09
N PRO A 443 6.23 16.06 -22.35
CA PRO A 443 6.65 17.37 -22.79
C PRO A 443 7.28 17.21 -24.18
N ALA A 444 6.53 17.58 -25.20
CA ALA A 444 7.08 17.68 -26.55
C ALA A 444 8.12 18.78 -26.46
N ASN A 445 9.37 18.46 -26.81
CA ASN A 445 10.32 19.48 -27.20
C ASN A 445 9.53 20.45 -28.09
N ALA A 446 9.35 21.67 -27.62
CA ALA A 446 8.43 22.64 -28.12
C ALA A 446 8.68 22.90 -29.60
N THR A 447 7.93 22.27 -30.45
CA THR A 447 7.60 22.72 -31.81
C THR A 447 6.71 21.66 -32.47
N ALA A 448 5.40 21.79 -32.34
CA ALA A 448 4.47 21.40 -33.40
C ALA A 448 3.05 21.83 -33.02
N CYS A 449 2.52 22.62 -33.90
CA CYS A 449 1.24 23.29 -33.92
C CYS A 449 0.02 22.39 -33.68
N LYS A 450 -0.97 23.06 -33.13
CA LYS A 450 -2.38 22.69 -33.09
C LYS A 450 -2.90 22.28 -34.47
N GLU A 451 -3.49 21.10 -34.58
CA GLU A 451 -4.54 20.83 -35.55
C GLU A 451 -5.69 20.07 -34.87
N LYS A 452 -6.82 20.78 -34.85
CA LYS A 452 -8.12 20.22 -34.50
C LYS A 452 -8.60 19.39 -35.69
N GLU A 453 -8.73 18.07 -35.53
CA GLU A 453 -9.62 17.29 -36.38
C GLU A 453 -10.87 16.85 -35.60
N LYS A 454 -12.00 17.41 -36.04
CA LYS A 454 -13.33 16.93 -35.71
C LYS A 454 -13.62 15.66 -36.50
N GLY A 455 -13.73 14.54 -35.81
CA GLY A 455 -14.31 13.29 -36.33
C GLY A 455 -15.53 12.94 -35.49
N LYS A 456 -16.70 12.93 -36.13
CA LYS A 456 -17.99 12.52 -35.57
C LYS A 456 -18.00 11.00 -35.32
N ASP A 457 -18.80 10.59 -34.30
CA ASP A 457 -19.24 9.23 -33.94
C ASP A 457 -18.35 8.44 -32.98
N ALA A 458 -18.16 8.99 -31.79
CA ALA A 458 -18.20 8.28 -30.53
C ALA A 458 -18.80 9.27 -29.53
N VAL A 459 -19.75 8.85 -28.72
CA VAL A 459 -20.20 9.64 -27.56
C VAL A 459 -18.99 9.66 -26.61
N ALA A 460 -18.04 10.52 -26.93
CA ALA A 460 -17.01 10.93 -26.02
C ALA A 460 -17.79 11.73 -24.95
N VAL A 461 -17.92 11.16 -23.77
CA VAL A 461 -18.06 11.97 -22.56
C VAL A 461 -16.89 12.93 -22.68
N GLU A 462 -17.16 14.21 -22.98
CA GLU A 462 -16.16 15.29 -22.96
C GLU A 462 -15.66 15.35 -21.52
N GLY A 463 -14.66 14.50 -21.23
CA GLY A 463 -14.23 14.21 -19.87
C GLY A 463 -13.19 15.21 -19.46
N TRP A 464 -13.36 15.77 -18.28
CA TRP A 464 -12.34 16.49 -17.54
C TRP A 464 -11.02 15.72 -17.54
N LYS A 465 -9.91 16.41 -17.76
CA LYS A 465 -8.54 15.91 -17.65
C LYS A 465 -7.86 16.55 -16.46
N ASN A 466 -6.91 15.86 -15.87
CA ASN A 466 -6.15 16.40 -14.75
C ASN A 466 -5.47 17.71 -15.18
N GLY A 467 -5.74 18.80 -14.44
CA GLY A 467 -5.29 20.16 -14.76
C GLY A 467 -6.35 21.05 -15.42
N ASP A 468 -7.44 20.49 -15.96
CA ASP A 468 -8.51 21.28 -16.56
C ASP A 468 -9.11 22.23 -15.52
N GLY A 469 -9.23 23.52 -15.92
CA GLY A 469 -9.76 24.57 -15.06
C GLY A 469 -8.90 24.84 -13.82
N ASN A 470 -7.59 24.59 -13.89
CA ASN A 470 -6.63 24.78 -12.80
C ASN A 470 -6.92 23.90 -11.55
N VAL A 471 -7.63 22.79 -11.74
CA VAL A 471 -7.86 21.79 -10.71
C VAL A 471 -7.06 20.54 -11.05
N TYR A 472 -6.27 20.06 -10.09
CA TYR A 472 -5.47 18.84 -10.17
C TYR A 472 -5.94 17.84 -9.13
N VAL A 473 -5.79 16.56 -9.41
CA VAL A 473 -6.07 15.48 -8.46
C VAL A 473 -4.83 14.60 -8.32
N VAL A 474 -4.45 14.29 -7.08
CA VAL A 474 -3.33 13.42 -6.76
C VAL A 474 -3.74 12.39 -5.71
N GLY A 475 -3.02 11.28 -5.65
CA GLY A 475 -3.28 10.23 -4.66
C GLY A 475 -2.80 8.86 -5.14
N GLY A 476 -2.76 7.89 -4.24
CA GLY A 476 -2.31 6.54 -4.56
C GLY A 476 -3.12 5.82 -5.64
N TRP A 477 -4.30 6.31 -5.96
CA TRP A 477 -5.17 5.76 -6.98
C TRP A 477 -5.06 6.46 -8.36
N CYS A 478 -4.37 7.62 -8.42
CA CYS A 478 -4.26 8.47 -9.61
C CYS A 478 -3.16 8.03 -10.59
N TRP A 479 -2.67 6.83 -10.50
CA TRP A 479 -1.61 6.28 -11.35
C TRP A 479 -1.91 4.86 -11.81
N ASP A 480 -1.06 4.30 -12.65
CA ASP A 480 -1.22 3.00 -13.30
C ASP A 480 -0.67 1.79 -12.53
N GLY A 481 -0.07 1.98 -11.36
CA GLY A 481 0.36 0.91 -10.46
C GLY A 481 -0.66 0.54 -9.39
N MET A 482 -0.28 -0.35 -8.46
CA MET A 482 -1.10 -0.67 -7.30
C MET A 482 -1.42 0.59 -6.48
N VAL A 483 -2.60 0.63 -5.89
CA VAL A 483 -3.04 1.75 -5.03
C VAL A 483 -2.31 1.71 -3.69
N LEU A 484 -1.06 2.18 -3.70
CA LEU A 484 -0.16 2.24 -2.57
C LEU A 484 0.52 3.63 -2.47
N LEU A 485 1.34 3.86 -1.44
CA LEU A 485 2.00 5.15 -1.19
C LEU A 485 2.88 5.63 -2.35
N GLU A 486 3.49 4.72 -3.10
CA GLU A 486 4.27 5.09 -4.29
C GLU A 486 3.43 5.90 -5.28
N GLY A 487 2.18 5.50 -5.50
CA GLY A 487 1.27 6.24 -6.36
C GLY A 487 0.96 7.66 -5.87
N CYS A 488 1.00 7.91 -4.57
CA CYS A 488 0.85 9.27 -4.05
C CYS A 488 2.03 10.15 -4.49
N VAL A 489 3.25 9.62 -4.40
CA VAL A 489 4.45 10.36 -4.81
C VAL A 489 4.49 10.53 -6.32
N VAL A 490 4.28 9.46 -7.10
CA VAL A 490 4.30 9.50 -8.57
C VAL A 490 3.25 10.47 -9.11
N SER A 491 2.02 10.44 -8.60
CA SER A 491 0.96 11.36 -9.06
C SER A 491 1.27 12.82 -8.70
N ALA A 492 1.89 13.06 -7.54
CA ALA A 492 2.34 14.40 -7.14
C ALA A 492 3.48 14.91 -8.02
N LEU A 493 4.46 14.06 -8.35
CA LEU A 493 5.55 14.41 -9.26
C LEU A 493 5.04 14.75 -10.66
N ARG A 494 4.07 13.99 -11.18
CA ARG A 494 3.45 14.28 -12.48
C ARG A 494 2.83 15.68 -12.51
N VAL A 495 2.09 16.05 -11.45
CA VAL A 495 1.52 17.38 -11.33
C VAL A 495 2.61 18.45 -11.17
N ALA A 496 3.64 18.21 -10.38
CA ALA A 496 4.76 19.13 -10.23
C ALA A 496 5.43 19.42 -11.58
N HIS A 497 5.75 18.39 -12.36
CA HIS A 497 6.35 18.53 -13.69
C HIS A 497 5.42 19.29 -14.65
N GLU A 498 4.11 19.04 -14.63
CA GLU A 498 3.14 19.79 -15.44
C GLU A 498 3.11 21.28 -15.07
N LEU A 499 3.37 21.59 -13.81
CA LEU A 499 3.47 22.95 -13.29
C LEU A 499 4.87 23.57 -13.49
N GLY A 500 5.81 22.84 -14.12
CA GLY A 500 7.18 23.29 -14.32
C GLY A 500 8.05 23.26 -13.06
N VAL A 501 7.68 22.44 -12.07
CA VAL A 501 8.41 22.29 -10.81
C VAL A 501 9.11 20.93 -10.81
N GLU A 502 10.42 20.95 -10.66
CA GLU A 502 11.23 19.74 -10.49
C GLU A 502 11.29 19.33 -9.01
N ALA A 503 11.32 18.03 -8.76
CA ALA A 503 11.51 17.55 -7.41
C ALA A 503 12.92 17.83 -6.90
N PRO A 504 13.08 18.33 -5.66
CA PRO A 504 14.40 18.74 -5.17
C PRO A 504 15.40 17.58 -5.07
N TRP A 505 14.95 16.33 -4.93
CA TRP A 505 15.81 15.15 -4.92
C TRP A 505 16.26 14.71 -6.32
N GLU A 506 15.61 15.13 -7.40
CA GLU A 506 16.05 14.89 -8.78
C GLU A 506 17.27 15.76 -9.09
N ARG A 507 17.25 17.04 -8.69
CA ARG A 507 18.39 17.95 -8.84
C ARG A 507 19.63 17.52 -8.05
N ALA A 508 19.43 16.97 -6.85
CA ALA A 508 20.54 16.51 -6.02
C ALA A 508 21.28 15.32 -6.65
N GLU A 509 20.58 14.40 -7.29
CA GLU A 509 21.20 13.26 -7.98
C GLU A 509 21.98 13.70 -9.24
N GLU A 510 21.50 14.69 -9.98
CA GLU A 510 22.23 15.25 -11.13
C GLU A 510 23.53 15.94 -10.69
N GLN A 511 23.50 16.72 -9.62
CA GLN A 511 24.69 17.39 -9.08
C GLN A 511 25.74 16.39 -8.54
N GLU A 512 25.32 15.30 -7.91
CA GLU A 512 26.25 14.24 -7.49
C GLU A 512 26.89 13.53 -8.69
N GLN A 513 26.18 13.34 -9.80
CA GLN A 513 26.74 12.74 -11.02
C GLN A 513 27.73 13.69 -11.72
N GLU A 514 27.46 15.00 -11.75
CA GLU A 514 28.38 15.98 -12.36
C GLU A 514 29.68 16.17 -11.57
N THR A 515 29.70 15.89 -10.27
CA THR A 515 30.92 15.99 -9.44
C THR A 515 31.86 14.78 -9.58
N TRP A 516 31.45 13.71 -10.29
CA TRP A 516 32.26 12.52 -10.53
C TRP A 516 32.87 12.47 -11.95
N PHE A 517 32.64 13.46 -12.78
CA PHE A 517 33.31 13.69 -14.07
C PHE A 517 34.21 14.95 -14.02
#